data_0bb5a0777720d0e192bfbf408c63c377
#
_entry.id   0bb5a0777720d0e192bfbf408c63c377
#
_cell.length_a   1.000
_cell.length_b   1.000
_cell.length_c   1.000
_cell.angle_alpha   90.00
_cell.angle_beta   90.00
_cell.angle_gamma   90.00
#
_symmetry.space_group_name_H-M   'P 1'
#
loop_
_entity.id
_entity.type
_entity.pdbx_description
1 polymer ?
#
loop_
_entity_poly.entity_id
_entity_poly.type
_entity_poly.pdbx_seq_one_letter_code
_entity_poly.pdbx_strand_id
1 'polypeptide(L)'
;PYFTEVPSILRPWKEKAQLPEGVSVRVGRWNIPGKPIAILVKFDGMYSQKDYYYGEMWERYGVDSLHGYGDYDEACAFALAAGLVIESICAHKRLRHKNVLAHFDEWTTGMGLLYTRWKLPYVGTIFTTHATSIGRSICGNGKPLYDYLPAYNGDQMAQELNMQSKHSLEKAAAHAADCFTTVSDVTAVECEQLLDKRPDVVTPNGFIADMAPTKLRAKRARLTARQALVNVAEALNGVKFPENTFIVATSGRCEYRNKGIDVFLDALNKLEHDAPSRRILAFVLVPAWMKQPRRDLQQAIAGGEPPVYGLPEPILTHEINNPDDDAILNRIRQLGFGSNSRNVEVVYMPCYLNGNDGILNMDYYEVLAGLDATAFPSYYEPWGYTPLESVAFGIPTITTSLSGFGQWILASSTSDFAISGVEVIPRTDSNYDQVVET
;
A
#
# COMPACT_ATOMS: atom_id res chain seq x y z
N PRO A 1 -11.21 -6.69 -16.88
CA PRO A 1 -12.46 -6.21 -16.27
C PRO A 1 -12.42 -4.72 -15.91
N TYR A 2 -11.22 -4.13 -15.66
CA TYR A 2 -11.09 -2.75 -15.20
C TYR A 2 -11.02 -1.70 -16.31
N PHE A 3 -10.93 -2.08 -17.58
CA PHE A 3 -10.83 -1.18 -18.71
C PHE A 3 -11.82 -1.55 -19.81
N THR A 4 -12.53 -0.55 -20.34
CA THR A 4 -13.40 -0.68 -21.51
C THR A 4 -12.84 0.16 -22.65
N GLU A 5 -12.43 -0.46 -23.74
CA GLU A 5 -11.97 0.25 -24.94
C GLU A 5 -13.11 1.00 -25.60
N VAL A 6 -12.89 2.29 -25.90
CA VAL A 6 -13.87 3.17 -26.58
C VAL A 6 -13.18 3.80 -27.79
N PRO A 7 -13.32 3.21 -28.97
CA PRO A 7 -12.58 3.62 -30.16
C PRO A 7 -12.80 5.07 -30.60
N SER A 8 -13.92 5.67 -30.23
CA SER A 8 -14.25 7.06 -30.57
C SER A 8 -13.46 8.10 -29.77
N ILE A 9 -12.98 7.74 -28.56
CA ILE A 9 -12.20 8.64 -27.72
C ILE A 9 -10.83 8.85 -28.36
N LEU A 10 -10.45 10.11 -28.56
CA LEU A 10 -9.19 10.53 -29.20
C LEU A 10 -8.95 9.89 -30.58
N ARG A 11 -9.99 9.41 -31.27
CA ARG A 11 -9.90 8.75 -32.56
C ARG A 11 -9.10 9.59 -33.61
N PRO A 12 -9.34 10.91 -33.80
CA PRO A 12 -8.60 11.70 -34.79
C PRO A 12 -7.09 11.78 -34.49
N TRP A 13 -6.70 11.72 -33.21
CA TRP A 13 -5.31 11.63 -32.84
C TRP A 13 -4.76 10.22 -33.08
N LYS A 14 -5.45 9.19 -32.62
CA LYS A 14 -5.01 7.79 -32.72
C LYS A 14 -4.74 7.36 -34.17
N GLU A 15 -5.56 7.83 -35.12
CA GLU A 15 -5.41 7.55 -36.58
C GLU A 15 -4.20 8.25 -37.20
N LYS A 16 -3.68 9.31 -36.59
CA LYS A 16 -2.58 10.14 -37.12
C LYS A 16 -1.33 10.11 -36.23
N ALA A 17 -1.40 9.48 -35.07
CA ALA A 17 -0.30 9.43 -34.12
C ALA A 17 0.90 8.70 -34.76
N GLN A 18 2.03 9.38 -34.81
CA GLN A 18 3.31 8.77 -35.13
C GLN A 18 4.01 8.49 -33.81
N LEU A 19 3.99 7.24 -33.39
CA LEU A 19 4.70 6.75 -32.21
C LEU A 19 5.88 5.90 -32.67
N PRO A 20 6.95 5.79 -31.86
CA PRO A 20 8.09 4.92 -32.18
C PRO A 20 7.66 3.47 -32.43
N GLU A 21 8.48 2.73 -33.17
CA GLU A 21 8.28 1.30 -33.39
C GLU A 21 8.20 0.57 -32.04
N GLY A 22 7.21 -0.34 -31.92
CA GLY A 22 6.96 -1.09 -30.67
C GLY A 22 6.23 -0.30 -29.57
N VAL A 23 5.85 0.96 -29.82
CA VAL A 23 4.96 1.74 -28.95
C VAL A 23 3.59 1.84 -29.57
N SER A 24 2.56 1.40 -28.87
CA SER A 24 1.16 1.50 -29.32
C SER A 24 0.21 1.80 -28.16
N VAL A 25 -0.99 2.26 -28.48
CA VAL A 25 -1.96 2.69 -27.48
C VAL A 25 -3.34 2.07 -27.70
N ARG A 26 -4.00 1.79 -26.57
CA ARG A 26 -5.44 1.51 -26.52
C ARG A 26 -6.11 2.61 -25.69
N VAL A 27 -7.19 3.17 -26.20
CA VAL A 27 -7.88 4.30 -25.55
C VAL A 27 -9.29 3.88 -25.17
N GLY A 28 -9.67 4.22 -23.96
CA GLY A 28 -10.97 3.85 -23.42
C GLY A 28 -11.30 4.55 -22.11
N ARG A 29 -12.03 3.84 -21.25
CA ARG A 29 -12.37 4.29 -19.92
C ARG A 29 -11.99 3.27 -18.87
N TRP A 30 -11.51 3.76 -17.76
CA TRP A 30 -11.28 2.95 -16.56
C TRP A 30 -12.62 2.66 -15.88
N ASN A 31 -12.87 1.40 -15.50
CA ASN A 31 -14.13 0.97 -14.88
C ASN A 31 -14.14 1.20 -13.37
N ILE A 32 -13.89 2.44 -12.97
CA ILE A 32 -13.94 2.93 -11.58
C ILE A 32 -14.92 4.10 -11.50
N PRO A 33 -15.31 4.56 -10.30
CA PRO A 33 -16.13 5.76 -10.15
C PRO A 33 -15.59 6.93 -10.96
N GLY A 34 -16.48 7.68 -11.64
CA GLY A 34 -16.11 8.76 -12.55
C GLY A 34 -15.71 8.32 -13.97
N LYS A 35 -15.42 7.04 -14.20
CA LYS A 35 -15.07 6.46 -15.51
C LYS A 35 -14.10 7.33 -16.33
N PRO A 36 -12.93 7.70 -15.78
CA PRO A 36 -11.99 8.58 -16.46
C PRO A 36 -11.51 7.97 -17.78
N ILE A 37 -11.10 8.84 -18.70
CA ILE A 37 -10.41 8.40 -19.90
C ILE A 37 -9.08 7.80 -19.50
N ALA A 38 -8.78 6.62 -20.05
CA ALA A 38 -7.51 5.92 -19.85
C ALA A 38 -6.87 5.60 -21.19
N ILE A 39 -5.56 5.74 -21.24
CA ILE A 39 -4.72 5.35 -22.38
C ILE A 39 -3.77 4.26 -21.88
N LEU A 40 -3.97 3.03 -22.34
CA LEU A 40 -3.04 1.94 -22.07
C LEU A 40 -1.92 2.03 -23.11
N VAL A 41 -0.68 2.06 -22.65
CA VAL A 41 0.50 2.19 -23.49
C VAL A 41 1.24 0.86 -23.53
N LYS A 42 1.43 0.29 -24.72
CA LYS A 42 2.40 -0.77 -24.95
C LYS A 42 3.74 -0.11 -25.23
N PHE A 43 4.81 -0.54 -24.57
CA PHE A 43 6.09 0.17 -24.56
C PHE A 43 7.32 -0.71 -24.84
N ASP A 44 7.13 -1.95 -25.28
CA ASP A 44 8.23 -2.90 -25.51
C ASP A 44 9.33 -2.34 -26.44
N GLY A 45 8.97 -1.50 -27.39
CA GLY A 45 9.93 -0.84 -28.28
C GLY A 45 10.91 0.10 -27.59
N MET A 46 10.60 0.55 -26.37
CA MET A 46 11.46 1.47 -25.63
C MET A 46 12.73 0.79 -25.10
N TYR A 47 12.69 -0.51 -24.86
CA TYR A 47 13.87 -1.24 -24.37
C TYR A 47 15.07 -1.14 -25.32
N SER A 48 14.86 -1.09 -26.63
CA SER A 48 15.92 -0.93 -27.62
C SER A 48 16.53 0.47 -27.67
N GLN A 49 15.84 1.46 -27.08
CA GLN A 49 16.24 2.87 -27.09
C GLN A 49 16.67 3.35 -25.71
N LYS A 50 16.62 2.49 -24.68
CA LYS A 50 16.83 2.88 -23.28
C LYS A 50 18.18 3.55 -23.06
N ASP A 51 19.26 3.00 -23.63
CA ASP A 51 20.61 3.49 -23.39
C ASP A 51 20.80 4.93 -23.92
N TYR A 52 20.15 5.26 -25.04
CA TYR A 52 20.13 6.63 -25.55
C TYR A 52 19.44 7.57 -24.55
N TYR A 53 18.23 7.21 -24.07
CA TYR A 53 17.51 8.05 -23.12
C TYR A 53 18.22 8.12 -21.76
N TYR A 54 18.82 7.05 -21.29
CA TYR A 54 19.60 7.05 -20.05
C TYR A 54 20.79 7.99 -20.13
N GLY A 55 21.51 8.01 -21.26
CA GLY A 55 22.58 8.97 -21.54
C GLY A 55 22.07 10.42 -21.51
N GLU A 56 20.96 10.73 -22.18
CA GLU A 56 20.36 12.06 -22.18
C GLU A 56 19.92 12.50 -20.76
N MET A 57 19.37 11.57 -19.95
CA MET A 57 18.93 11.87 -18.57
C MET A 57 20.12 12.05 -17.63
N TRP A 58 21.21 11.32 -17.84
CA TRP A 58 22.45 11.55 -17.13
C TRP A 58 23.03 12.94 -17.43
N GLU A 59 23.18 13.27 -18.72
CA GLU A 59 23.77 14.56 -19.13
C GLU A 59 22.96 15.77 -18.68
N ARG A 60 21.62 15.67 -18.67
CA ARG A 60 20.71 16.78 -18.37
C ARG A 60 20.36 16.92 -16.90
N TYR A 61 20.22 15.80 -16.22
CA TYR A 61 19.60 15.75 -14.89
C TYR A 61 20.41 14.96 -13.86
N GLY A 62 21.52 14.33 -14.27
CA GLY A 62 22.37 13.54 -13.36
C GLY A 62 21.74 12.22 -12.89
N VAL A 63 20.79 11.66 -13.65
CA VAL A 63 20.13 10.40 -13.30
C VAL A 63 21.06 9.22 -13.55
N ASP A 64 21.45 8.52 -12.48
CA ASP A 64 22.28 7.32 -12.56
C ASP A 64 21.46 6.08 -12.89
N SER A 65 21.39 5.70 -14.17
CA SER A 65 20.68 4.49 -14.61
C SER A 65 21.58 3.25 -14.69
N LEU A 66 22.88 3.37 -14.42
CA LEU A 66 23.83 2.23 -14.52
C LEU A 66 23.64 1.21 -13.40
N HIS A 67 23.13 1.64 -12.25
CA HIS A 67 22.84 0.80 -11.09
C HIS A 67 21.38 0.33 -11.05
N GLY A 68 20.65 0.43 -12.18
CA GLY A 68 19.26 0.00 -12.28
C GLY A 68 19.12 -1.52 -12.17
N TYR A 69 18.17 -1.97 -11.35
CA TYR A 69 17.84 -3.39 -11.18
C TYR A 69 16.34 -3.58 -10.91
N GLY A 70 15.91 -4.85 -10.97
CA GLY A 70 14.51 -5.21 -10.72
C GLY A 70 13.58 -4.57 -11.74
N ASP A 71 12.63 -3.76 -11.26
CA ASP A 71 11.60 -3.08 -12.04
C ASP A 71 12.02 -1.72 -12.64
N TYR A 72 13.30 -1.32 -12.49
CA TYR A 72 13.76 -0.01 -12.93
C TYR A 72 13.60 0.21 -14.43
N ASP A 73 14.09 -0.71 -15.25
CA ASP A 73 14.03 -0.59 -16.71
C ASP A 73 12.58 -0.59 -17.23
N GLU A 74 11.70 -1.40 -16.61
CA GLU A 74 10.29 -1.45 -16.97
C GLU A 74 9.58 -0.12 -16.69
N ALA A 75 9.77 0.41 -15.49
CA ALA A 75 9.21 1.69 -15.09
C ALA A 75 9.71 2.83 -15.98
N CYS A 76 11.01 2.89 -16.27
CA CYS A 76 11.61 3.90 -17.13
C CYS A 76 11.12 3.81 -18.59
N ALA A 77 11.04 2.60 -19.14
CA ALA A 77 10.55 2.38 -20.51
C ALA A 77 9.08 2.80 -20.64
N PHE A 78 8.22 2.42 -19.67
CA PHE A 78 6.84 2.87 -19.61
C PHE A 78 6.74 4.40 -19.54
N ALA A 79 7.47 5.02 -18.61
CA ALA A 79 7.41 6.46 -18.38
C ALA A 79 7.86 7.26 -19.61
N LEU A 80 8.93 6.84 -20.29
CA LEU A 80 9.39 7.43 -21.54
C LEU A 80 8.32 7.30 -22.65
N ALA A 81 7.72 6.12 -22.81
CA ALA A 81 6.63 5.91 -23.75
C ALA A 81 5.42 6.80 -23.45
N ALA A 82 5.08 6.98 -22.18
CA ALA A 82 4.02 7.90 -21.76
C ALA A 82 4.37 9.36 -22.12
N GLY A 83 5.61 9.78 -21.91
CA GLY A 83 6.11 11.10 -22.34
C GLY A 83 5.96 11.33 -23.85
N LEU A 84 6.32 10.34 -24.65
CA LEU A 84 6.14 10.37 -26.11
C LEU A 84 4.65 10.46 -26.52
N VAL A 85 3.78 9.75 -25.82
CA VAL A 85 2.33 9.83 -26.04
C VAL A 85 1.80 11.23 -25.71
N ILE A 86 2.25 11.83 -24.60
CA ILE A 86 1.90 13.22 -24.23
C ILE A 86 2.36 14.18 -25.31
N GLU A 87 3.60 14.07 -25.79
CA GLU A 87 4.14 14.88 -26.87
C GLU A 87 3.29 14.78 -28.15
N SER A 88 2.97 13.55 -28.56
CA SER A 88 2.14 13.29 -29.73
C SER A 88 0.73 13.90 -29.63
N ILE A 89 0.10 13.81 -28.45
CA ILE A 89 -1.21 14.43 -28.19
C ILE A 89 -1.10 15.96 -28.24
N CYS A 90 -0.10 16.54 -27.61
CA CYS A 90 0.12 17.99 -27.59
C CYS A 90 0.35 18.54 -29.00
N ALA A 91 1.13 17.86 -29.81
CA ALA A 91 1.37 18.22 -31.23
C ALA A 91 0.09 18.14 -32.04
N HIS A 92 -0.65 17.02 -31.98
CA HIS A 92 -1.90 16.83 -32.71
C HIS A 92 -2.96 17.87 -32.35
N LYS A 93 -3.12 18.18 -31.05
CA LYS A 93 -4.10 19.15 -30.55
C LYS A 93 -3.62 20.59 -30.65
N ARG A 94 -2.38 20.82 -31.09
CA ARG A 94 -1.74 22.15 -31.19
C ARG A 94 -1.80 22.92 -29.85
N LEU A 95 -1.43 22.21 -28.76
CA LEU A 95 -1.60 22.70 -27.40
C LEU A 95 -0.50 23.68 -26.92
N ARG A 96 0.47 24.02 -27.76
CA ARG A 96 1.61 24.88 -27.42
C ARG A 96 1.22 26.23 -26.79
N HIS A 97 0.04 26.72 -27.09
CA HIS A 97 -0.48 27.99 -26.58
C HIS A 97 -1.67 27.79 -25.61
N LYS A 98 -1.80 26.61 -25.04
CA LYS A 98 -2.82 26.27 -24.04
C LYS A 98 -2.18 25.97 -22.70
N ASN A 99 -2.93 26.14 -21.63
CA ASN A 99 -2.53 25.70 -20.31
C ASN A 99 -2.69 24.18 -20.26
N VAL A 100 -1.57 23.49 -20.30
CA VAL A 100 -1.49 22.02 -20.22
C VAL A 100 -0.69 21.66 -18.98
N LEU A 101 -1.22 20.76 -18.18
CA LEU A 101 -0.53 20.19 -17.02
C LEU A 101 -0.37 18.68 -17.25
N ALA A 102 0.80 18.17 -16.92
CA ALA A 102 1.10 16.75 -16.85
C ALA A 102 1.49 16.39 -15.42
N HIS A 103 0.74 15.47 -14.83
CA HIS A 103 0.98 15.00 -13.46
C HIS A 103 1.64 13.63 -13.51
N PHE A 104 2.77 13.51 -12.84
CA PHE A 104 3.59 12.30 -12.75
C PHE A 104 3.61 11.82 -11.31
N ASP A 105 3.38 10.53 -11.13
CA ASP A 105 3.13 9.94 -9.83
C ASP A 105 4.20 8.88 -9.55
N GLU A 106 4.94 9.06 -8.46
CA GLU A 106 6.05 8.20 -8.02
C GLU A 106 7.29 8.21 -8.95
N TRP A 107 8.43 7.74 -8.43
CA TRP A 107 9.68 7.59 -9.18
C TRP A 107 9.49 6.81 -10.49
N THR A 108 8.54 5.87 -10.51
CA THR A 108 8.21 5.03 -11.67
C THR A 108 7.78 5.82 -12.90
N THR A 109 7.32 7.06 -12.72
CA THR A 109 6.97 7.96 -13.83
C THR A 109 7.98 9.09 -14.04
N GLY A 110 9.03 9.13 -13.24
CA GLY A 110 10.04 10.20 -13.25
C GLY A 110 10.70 10.43 -14.61
N MET A 111 11.04 9.36 -15.35
CA MET A 111 11.61 9.51 -16.70
C MET A 111 10.67 10.23 -17.67
N GLY A 112 9.37 10.03 -17.53
CA GLY A 112 8.36 10.72 -18.34
C GLY A 112 8.26 12.20 -18.01
N LEU A 113 8.40 12.56 -16.73
CA LEU A 113 8.49 13.94 -16.28
C LEU A 113 9.71 14.63 -16.90
N LEU A 114 10.89 14.03 -16.74
CA LEU A 114 12.15 14.59 -17.24
C LEU A 114 12.12 14.73 -18.78
N TYR A 115 11.57 13.74 -19.47
CA TYR A 115 11.31 13.82 -20.92
C TYR A 115 10.39 14.99 -21.26
N THR A 116 9.30 15.17 -20.53
CA THR A 116 8.34 16.27 -20.75
C THR A 116 9.00 17.62 -20.52
N ARG A 117 9.77 17.78 -19.47
CA ARG A 117 10.56 19.01 -19.20
C ARG A 117 11.54 19.32 -20.33
N TRP A 118 12.17 18.31 -20.90
CA TRP A 118 13.12 18.46 -21.98
C TRP A 118 12.45 18.83 -23.32
N LYS A 119 11.41 18.10 -23.70
CA LYS A 119 10.79 18.22 -25.04
C LYS A 119 9.62 19.20 -25.11
N LEU A 120 8.91 19.41 -24.02
CA LEU A 120 7.68 20.16 -23.94
C LEU A 120 7.73 21.26 -22.86
N PRO A 121 8.66 22.22 -22.94
CA PRO A 121 8.89 23.20 -21.89
C PRO A 121 7.68 24.12 -21.62
N TYR A 122 6.65 24.07 -22.43
CA TYR A 122 5.38 24.80 -22.26
C TYR A 122 4.31 24.00 -21.50
N VAL A 123 4.57 22.73 -21.17
CA VAL A 123 3.70 21.90 -20.36
C VAL A 123 4.13 22.05 -18.91
N GLY A 124 3.21 22.50 -18.05
CA GLY A 124 3.44 22.53 -16.61
C GLY A 124 3.50 21.10 -16.06
N THR A 125 4.43 20.84 -15.16
CA THR A 125 4.66 19.51 -14.60
C THR A 125 4.41 19.48 -13.11
N ILE A 126 3.65 18.48 -12.65
CA ILE A 126 3.47 18.17 -11.24
C ILE A 126 4.11 16.81 -10.99
N PHE A 127 4.89 16.71 -9.93
CA PHE A 127 5.45 15.45 -9.44
C PHE A 127 4.94 15.15 -8.05
N THR A 128 4.38 13.97 -7.83
CA THR A 128 3.98 13.51 -6.50
C THR A 128 4.79 12.28 -6.11
N THR A 129 5.47 12.33 -4.97
CA THR A 129 6.01 11.13 -4.33
C THR A 129 5.16 10.78 -3.10
N HIS A 130 4.71 9.52 -3.01
CA HIS A 130 3.94 9.03 -1.87
C HIS A 130 4.83 8.52 -0.73
N ALA A 131 6.06 8.14 -1.07
CA ALA A 131 7.09 7.72 -0.13
C ALA A 131 8.43 7.87 -0.83
N THR A 132 9.46 8.41 -0.18
CA THR A 132 10.77 8.39 -0.82
C THR A 132 11.28 6.96 -0.95
N SER A 133 11.84 6.63 -2.12
CA SER A 133 12.39 5.30 -2.39
C SER A 133 13.48 4.94 -1.37
N ILE A 134 14.31 5.93 -1.01
CA ILE A 134 15.41 5.73 -0.07
C ILE A 134 14.94 5.66 1.39
N GLY A 135 13.97 6.46 1.84
CA GLY A 135 13.42 6.40 3.20
C GLY A 135 12.76 5.04 3.47
N ARG A 136 11.98 4.55 2.51
CA ARG A 136 11.41 3.19 2.56
C ARG A 136 12.52 2.12 2.65
N SER A 137 13.61 2.27 1.91
CA SER A 137 14.73 1.34 1.94
C SER A 137 15.50 1.37 3.25
N ILE A 138 15.71 2.55 3.85
CA ILE A 138 16.32 2.69 5.18
C ILE A 138 15.51 1.90 6.21
N CYS A 139 14.20 2.13 6.28
CA CYS A 139 13.30 1.42 7.19
C CYS A 139 13.23 -0.09 6.90
N GLY A 140 13.14 -0.47 5.62
CA GLY A 140 13.08 -1.86 5.18
C GLY A 140 14.33 -2.66 5.52
N ASN A 141 15.49 -2.00 5.64
CA ASN A 141 16.75 -2.60 6.09
C ASN A 141 16.95 -2.52 7.61
N GLY A 142 15.91 -2.19 8.37
CA GLY A 142 15.96 -2.17 9.82
C GLY A 142 16.74 -1.02 10.43
N LYS A 143 17.11 -0.01 9.65
CA LYS A 143 17.80 1.19 10.14
C LYS A 143 16.78 2.16 10.75
N PRO A 144 17.11 2.85 11.86
CA PRO A 144 16.26 3.90 12.41
C PRO A 144 16.20 5.08 11.43
N LEU A 145 15.00 5.60 11.18
CA LEU A 145 14.83 6.71 10.24
C LEU A 145 14.64 8.03 10.95
N TYR A 146 13.69 8.10 11.88
CA TYR A 146 13.12 9.38 12.30
C TYR A 146 14.05 10.18 13.24
N ASP A 147 14.62 9.54 14.26
CA ASP A 147 15.54 10.18 15.19
C ASP A 147 16.88 10.53 14.53
N TYR A 148 17.25 9.80 13.48
CA TYR A 148 18.50 9.96 12.74
C TYR A 148 18.34 10.70 11.41
N LEU A 149 17.14 11.05 11.02
CA LEU A 149 16.86 11.68 9.72
C LEU A 149 17.74 12.90 9.45
N PRO A 150 18.00 13.84 10.40
CA PRO A 150 18.85 14.99 10.15
C PRO A 150 20.32 14.68 9.86
N ALA A 151 20.77 13.46 10.21
CA ALA A 151 22.14 13.00 9.98
C ALA A 151 22.32 12.23 8.65
N TYR A 152 21.21 11.81 8.03
CA TYR A 152 21.29 11.07 6.77
C TYR A 152 21.51 12.01 5.58
N ASN A 153 22.41 11.59 4.70
CA ASN A 153 22.54 12.12 3.35
C ASN A 153 21.88 11.12 2.37
N GLY A 154 20.91 11.58 1.59
CA GLY A 154 20.12 10.70 0.71
C GLY A 154 20.97 9.99 -0.35
N ASP A 155 21.92 10.69 -0.98
CA ASP A 155 22.79 10.13 -2.02
C ASP A 155 23.74 9.08 -1.44
N GLN A 156 24.29 9.34 -0.24
CA GLN A 156 25.15 8.37 0.47
C GLN A 156 24.36 7.13 0.88
N MET A 157 23.17 7.31 1.42
CA MET A 157 22.31 6.18 1.79
C MET A 157 21.88 5.38 0.56
N ALA A 158 21.65 6.04 -0.56
CA ALA A 158 21.35 5.35 -1.81
C ALA A 158 22.50 4.46 -2.29
N GLN A 159 23.74 4.91 -2.14
CA GLN A 159 24.92 4.10 -2.44
C GLN A 159 25.03 2.89 -1.48
N GLU A 160 24.86 3.13 -0.18
CA GLU A 160 24.94 2.08 0.84
C GLU A 160 23.88 0.98 0.64
N LEU A 161 22.68 1.36 0.24
CA LEU A 161 21.52 0.45 0.12
C LEU A 161 21.26 0.01 -1.34
N ASN A 162 22.18 0.29 -2.27
CA ASN A 162 22.04 -0.04 -3.69
C ASN A 162 20.76 0.52 -4.33
N MET A 163 20.46 1.79 -4.03
CA MET A 163 19.26 2.50 -4.49
C MET A 163 19.57 3.66 -5.44
N GLN A 164 20.81 3.79 -5.93
CA GLN A 164 21.30 4.95 -6.67
C GLN A 164 20.38 5.35 -7.83
N SER A 165 19.97 4.38 -8.64
CA SER A 165 19.17 4.65 -9.84
C SER A 165 17.77 5.17 -9.49
N LYS A 166 17.07 4.50 -8.58
CA LYS A 166 15.72 4.93 -8.16
C LYS A 166 15.77 6.27 -7.44
N HIS A 167 16.73 6.45 -6.53
CA HIS A 167 16.91 7.67 -5.76
C HIS A 167 17.28 8.87 -6.65
N SER A 168 18.28 8.73 -7.54
CA SER A 168 18.69 9.83 -8.41
C SER A 168 17.56 10.24 -9.37
N LEU A 169 16.79 9.29 -9.88
CA LEU A 169 15.61 9.57 -10.72
C LEU A 169 14.52 10.32 -9.94
N GLU A 170 14.19 9.87 -8.74
CA GLU A 170 13.18 10.51 -7.88
C GLU A 170 13.61 11.93 -7.50
N LYS A 171 14.86 12.12 -7.08
CA LYS A 171 15.46 13.41 -6.75
C LYS A 171 15.45 14.35 -7.95
N ALA A 172 15.89 13.88 -9.13
CA ALA A 172 15.86 14.66 -10.36
C ALA A 172 14.45 15.08 -10.76
N ALA A 173 13.47 14.18 -10.67
CA ALA A 173 12.07 14.48 -10.95
C ALA A 173 11.50 15.52 -9.99
N ALA A 174 11.77 15.39 -8.68
CA ALA A 174 11.35 16.37 -7.67
C ALA A 174 11.91 17.77 -7.96
N HIS A 175 13.19 17.86 -8.33
CA HIS A 175 13.86 19.15 -8.63
C HIS A 175 13.43 19.75 -9.96
N ALA A 176 13.14 18.93 -10.98
CA ALA A 176 12.77 19.40 -12.31
C ALA A 176 11.29 19.79 -12.44
N ALA A 177 10.41 19.29 -11.59
CA ALA A 177 8.99 19.60 -11.61
C ALA A 177 8.70 21.08 -11.35
N ASP A 178 7.66 21.62 -12.00
CA ASP A 178 7.17 22.98 -11.69
C ASP A 178 6.46 23.01 -10.33
N CYS A 179 5.87 21.90 -9.91
CA CYS A 179 5.29 21.72 -8.58
C CYS A 179 5.61 20.31 -8.07
N PHE A 180 6.27 20.23 -6.93
CA PHE A 180 6.57 18.98 -6.23
C PHE A 180 5.62 18.81 -5.05
N THR A 181 4.96 17.66 -4.96
CA THR A 181 3.98 17.36 -3.91
C THR A 181 4.25 16.04 -3.22
N THR A 182 3.76 15.91 -2.01
CA THR A 182 3.72 14.65 -1.26
C THR A 182 2.44 14.54 -0.46
N VAL A 183 2.23 13.40 0.22
CA VAL A 183 0.94 13.02 0.81
C VAL A 183 0.79 13.36 2.30
N SER A 184 1.89 13.69 2.99
CA SER A 184 1.85 13.98 4.43
C SER A 184 3.04 14.82 4.87
N ASP A 185 2.92 15.45 6.04
CA ASP A 185 4.00 16.23 6.65
C ASP A 185 5.21 15.36 7.02
N VAL A 186 4.97 14.12 7.48
CA VAL A 186 6.05 13.16 7.77
C VAL A 186 6.89 12.89 6.52
N THR A 187 6.24 12.68 5.38
CA THR A 187 6.93 12.46 4.11
C THR A 187 7.54 13.76 3.57
N ALA A 188 6.95 14.92 3.85
CA ALA A 188 7.52 16.20 3.43
C ALA A 188 8.89 16.47 4.09
N VAL A 189 9.02 16.18 5.38
CA VAL A 189 10.30 16.28 6.11
C VAL A 189 11.32 15.27 5.56
N GLU A 190 10.88 14.06 5.25
CA GLU A 190 11.71 13.02 4.61
C GLU A 190 12.20 13.47 3.23
N CYS A 191 11.34 14.03 2.39
CA CYS A 191 11.72 14.58 1.08
C CYS A 191 12.74 15.73 1.22
N GLU A 192 12.53 16.65 2.14
CA GLU A 192 13.44 17.77 2.38
C GLU A 192 14.85 17.26 2.70
N GLN A 193 14.97 16.28 3.58
CA GLN A 193 16.25 15.74 4.03
C GLN A 193 16.92 14.81 3.00
N LEU A 194 16.13 13.90 2.39
CA LEU A 194 16.71 12.83 1.56
C LEU A 194 16.77 13.16 0.07
N LEU A 195 15.88 14.04 -0.41
CA LEU A 195 15.87 14.48 -1.81
C LEU A 195 16.44 15.90 -1.98
N ASP A 196 16.89 16.55 -0.89
CA ASP A 196 17.32 17.97 -0.86
C ASP A 196 16.24 18.91 -1.46
N LYS A 197 14.99 18.57 -1.32
CA LYS A 197 13.86 19.35 -1.86
C LYS A 197 12.63 19.20 -0.98
N ARG A 198 12.21 20.30 -0.37
CA ARG A 198 10.92 20.36 0.32
C ARG A 198 9.79 20.38 -0.71
N PRO A 199 8.73 19.56 -0.54
CA PRO A 199 7.53 19.66 -1.36
C PRO A 199 6.89 21.05 -1.30
N ASP A 200 6.41 21.53 -2.45
CA ASP A 200 5.72 22.81 -2.55
C ASP A 200 4.33 22.76 -1.89
N VAL A 201 3.69 21.59 -1.93
CA VAL A 201 2.37 21.36 -1.33
C VAL A 201 2.28 19.93 -0.77
N VAL A 202 1.69 19.80 0.41
CA VAL A 202 1.25 18.51 0.96
C VAL A 202 -0.20 18.28 0.55
N THR A 203 -0.46 17.18 -0.13
CA THR A 203 -1.78 16.78 -0.64
C THR A 203 -2.22 15.46 -0.01
N PRO A 204 -2.94 15.50 1.14
CA PRO A 204 -3.42 14.29 1.79
C PRO A 204 -4.21 13.39 0.85
N ASN A 205 -4.02 12.06 0.96
CA ASN A 205 -4.75 11.11 0.14
C ASN A 205 -6.24 11.12 0.48
N GLY A 206 -7.07 11.14 -0.55
CA GLY A 206 -8.53 11.11 -0.41
C GLY A 206 -9.09 9.70 -0.33
N PHE A 207 -10.33 9.60 0.15
CA PHE A 207 -11.12 8.37 0.16
C PHE A 207 -12.54 8.64 -0.36
N ILE A 208 -13.09 7.71 -1.12
CA ILE A 208 -14.47 7.82 -1.64
C ILE A 208 -15.43 7.24 -0.59
N ALA A 209 -16.06 8.10 0.19
CA ALA A 209 -16.94 7.69 1.28
C ALA A 209 -18.13 6.81 0.84
N ASP A 210 -18.58 6.95 -0.41
CA ASP A 210 -19.66 6.13 -0.98
C ASP A 210 -19.32 4.63 -1.11
N MET A 211 -18.06 4.25 -0.94
CA MET A 211 -17.63 2.84 -0.86
C MET A 211 -18.09 2.19 0.44
N ALA A 212 -18.26 2.96 1.50
CA ALA A 212 -18.77 2.45 2.77
C ALA A 212 -20.26 2.11 2.66
N PRO A 213 -20.72 0.98 3.24
CA PRO A 213 -22.09 0.58 3.15
C PRO A 213 -23.01 1.53 3.93
N THR A 214 -24.21 1.81 3.40
CA THR A 214 -25.24 2.56 4.14
C THR A 214 -25.61 1.84 5.43
N LYS A 215 -26.10 2.56 6.46
CA LYS A 215 -26.43 2.02 7.79
C LYS A 215 -27.22 0.70 7.77
N LEU A 216 -28.20 0.58 6.86
CA LEU A 216 -29.02 -0.64 6.75
C LEU A 216 -28.23 -1.83 6.16
N ARG A 217 -27.41 -1.57 5.14
CA ARG A 217 -26.55 -2.59 4.53
C ARG A 217 -25.40 -2.96 5.45
N ALA A 218 -24.83 -2.00 6.20
CA ALA A 218 -23.74 -2.20 7.14
C ALA A 218 -24.08 -3.28 8.19
N LYS A 219 -25.28 -3.27 8.78
CA LYS A 219 -25.69 -4.28 9.77
C LYS A 219 -25.68 -5.70 9.19
N ARG A 220 -26.20 -5.87 7.96
CA ARG A 220 -26.22 -7.17 7.28
C ARG A 220 -24.80 -7.62 6.88
N ALA A 221 -24.04 -6.70 6.30
CA ALA A 221 -22.64 -6.97 5.92
C ALA A 221 -21.83 -7.43 7.13
N ARG A 222 -21.97 -6.71 8.26
CA ARG A 222 -21.30 -7.06 9.52
C ARG A 222 -21.65 -8.48 9.97
N LEU A 223 -22.92 -8.85 10.01
CA LEU A 223 -23.33 -10.18 10.46
C LEU A 223 -22.78 -11.29 9.56
N THR A 224 -22.84 -11.09 8.23
CA THR A 224 -22.31 -12.05 7.26
C THR A 224 -20.81 -12.23 7.38
N ALA A 225 -20.06 -11.12 7.42
CA ALA A 225 -18.60 -11.17 7.52
C ALA A 225 -18.14 -11.73 8.86
N ARG A 226 -18.76 -11.30 9.96
CA ARG A 226 -18.45 -11.81 11.29
C ARG A 226 -18.65 -13.33 11.37
N GLN A 227 -19.77 -13.83 10.84
CA GLN A 227 -20.02 -15.28 10.82
C GLN A 227 -18.98 -16.03 10.00
N ALA A 228 -18.58 -15.50 8.84
CA ALA A 228 -17.55 -16.11 8.00
C ALA A 228 -16.20 -16.18 8.72
N LEU A 229 -15.77 -15.08 9.38
CA LEU A 229 -14.55 -15.02 10.17
C LEU A 229 -14.54 -16.01 11.33
N VAL A 230 -15.66 -16.05 12.09
CA VAL A 230 -15.81 -16.99 13.20
C VAL A 230 -15.79 -18.43 12.71
N ASN A 231 -16.49 -18.77 11.62
CA ASN A 231 -16.50 -20.11 11.05
C ASN A 231 -15.08 -20.59 10.65
N VAL A 232 -14.25 -19.71 10.08
CA VAL A 232 -12.86 -20.03 9.76
C VAL A 232 -12.07 -20.35 11.03
N ALA A 233 -12.19 -19.53 12.06
CA ALA A 233 -11.48 -19.72 13.31
C ALA A 233 -11.97 -21.00 14.04
N GLU A 234 -13.26 -21.27 14.06
CA GLU A 234 -13.84 -22.47 14.63
C GLU A 234 -13.37 -23.75 13.92
N ALA A 235 -13.31 -23.70 12.58
CA ALA A 235 -12.82 -24.82 11.77
C ALA A 235 -11.32 -25.08 12.01
N LEU A 236 -10.52 -24.02 12.19
CA LEU A 236 -9.10 -24.15 12.49
C LEU A 236 -8.85 -24.71 13.89
N ASN A 237 -9.54 -24.19 14.91
CA ASN A 237 -9.24 -24.45 16.31
C ASN A 237 -10.06 -25.59 16.92
N GLY A 238 -11.12 -26.02 16.28
CA GLY A 238 -12.00 -27.09 16.83
C GLY A 238 -12.85 -26.68 18.02
N VAL A 239 -12.99 -25.37 18.26
CA VAL A 239 -13.73 -24.82 19.40
C VAL A 239 -14.74 -23.77 18.94
N LYS A 240 -15.86 -23.66 19.67
CA LYS A 240 -16.85 -22.60 19.43
C LYS A 240 -16.43 -21.29 20.09
N PHE A 241 -16.63 -20.20 19.38
CA PHE A 241 -16.42 -18.85 19.90
C PHE A 241 -17.71 -18.25 20.47
N PRO A 242 -17.68 -17.63 21.67
CA PRO A 242 -18.83 -16.90 22.21
C PRO A 242 -19.27 -15.76 21.28
N GLU A 243 -20.58 -15.45 21.30
CA GLU A 243 -21.14 -14.35 20.47
C GLU A 243 -20.50 -12.99 20.77
N ASN A 244 -20.04 -12.77 22.00
CA ASN A 244 -19.38 -11.54 22.43
C ASN A 244 -17.87 -11.54 22.16
N THR A 245 -17.33 -12.50 21.43
CA THR A 245 -15.91 -12.52 21.02
C THR A 245 -15.56 -11.22 20.29
N PHE A 246 -14.45 -10.60 20.68
CA PHE A 246 -13.94 -9.39 20.05
C PHE A 246 -13.08 -9.74 18.83
N ILE A 247 -13.42 -9.23 17.67
CA ILE A 247 -12.68 -9.51 16.43
C ILE A 247 -11.87 -8.29 16.03
N VAL A 248 -10.54 -8.45 16.03
CA VAL A 248 -9.60 -7.40 15.65
C VAL A 248 -8.74 -7.86 14.47
N ALA A 249 -8.32 -6.94 13.61
CA ALA A 249 -7.41 -7.29 12.53
C ALA A 249 -6.35 -6.21 12.27
N THR A 250 -5.22 -6.67 11.71
CA THR A 250 -4.28 -5.84 10.95
C THR A 250 -4.27 -6.29 9.51
N SER A 251 -4.01 -5.36 8.58
CA SER A 251 -3.95 -5.64 7.15
C SER A 251 -2.95 -4.73 6.44
N GLY A 252 -2.53 -5.11 5.24
CA GLY A 252 -1.61 -4.31 4.44
C GLY A 252 -0.63 -5.17 3.67
N ARG A 253 0.44 -4.54 3.17
CA ARG A 253 1.53 -5.24 2.48
C ARG A 253 2.39 -6.01 3.48
N CYS A 254 3.05 -7.08 3.01
CA CYS A 254 3.98 -7.86 3.82
C CYS A 254 5.29 -7.08 4.08
N GLU A 255 5.20 -6.06 4.89
CA GLU A 255 6.32 -5.27 5.39
C GLU A 255 6.32 -5.38 6.94
N TYR A 256 6.85 -6.48 7.45
CA TYR A 256 6.68 -6.96 8.83
C TYR A 256 6.87 -5.86 9.88
N ARG A 257 8.01 -5.16 9.84
CA ARG A 257 8.35 -4.08 10.77
C ARG A 257 7.69 -2.75 10.38
N ASN A 258 7.74 -2.39 9.08
CA ASN A 258 7.22 -1.09 8.63
C ASN A 258 5.72 -0.95 8.90
N LYS A 259 4.96 -2.03 8.74
CA LYS A 259 3.52 -2.05 9.01
C LYS A 259 3.18 -2.34 10.48
N GLY A 260 4.19 -2.55 11.34
CA GLY A 260 3.98 -2.82 12.76
C GLY A 260 3.31 -4.14 13.06
N ILE A 261 3.45 -5.13 12.16
CA ILE A 261 2.88 -6.46 12.36
C ILE A 261 3.52 -7.14 13.58
N ASP A 262 4.81 -6.89 13.79
CA ASP A 262 5.55 -7.28 15.00
C ASP A 262 4.91 -6.73 16.28
N VAL A 263 4.63 -5.43 16.32
CA VAL A 263 3.97 -4.78 17.46
C VAL A 263 2.58 -5.35 17.70
N PHE A 264 1.80 -5.53 16.62
CA PHE A 264 0.45 -6.10 16.73
C PHE A 264 0.46 -7.50 17.38
N LEU A 265 1.37 -8.38 16.95
CA LEU A 265 1.50 -9.72 17.48
C LEU A 265 1.98 -9.71 18.94
N ASP A 266 2.94 -8.85 19.28
CA ASP A 266 3.47 -8.73 20.63
C ASP A 266 2.43 -8.15 21.61
N ALA A 267 1.64 -7.17 21.15
CA ALA A 267 0.51 -6.64 21.93
C ALA A 267 -0.58 -7.70 22.17
N LEU A 268 -0.90 -8.53 21.18
CA LEU A 268 -1.81 -9.66 21.37
C LEU A 268 -1.29 -10.66 22.38
N ASN A 269 0.01 -10.94 22.38
CA ASN A 269 0.63 -11.82 23.37
C ASN A 269 0.57 -11.24 24.78
N LYS A 270 0.77 -9.93 24.92
CA LYS A 270 0.59 -9.24 26.21
C LYS A 270 -0.86 -9.34 26.68
N LEU A 271 -1.84 -9.05 25.82
CA LEU A 271 -3.26 -9.20 26.14
C LEU A 271 -3.62 -10.61 26.61
N GLU A 272 -3.03 -11.65 26.02
CA GLU A 272 -3.23 -13.03 26.48
C GLU A 272 -2.77 -13.22 27.92
N HIS A 273 -1.62 -12.64 28.31
CA HIS A 273 -1.09 -12.72 29.70
C HIS A 273 -1.91 -11.88 30.67
N ASP A 274 -2.50 -10.79 30.24
CA ASP A 274 -3.36 -9.92 31.06
C ASP A 274 -4.77 -10.51 31.25
N ALA A 275 -5.06 -11.68 30.68
CA ALA A 275 -6.29 -12.44 30.79
C ALA A 275 -7.55 -11.61 30.52
N PRO A 276 -7.82 -11.25 29.28
CA PRO A 276 -8.93 -10.37 28.90
C PRO A 276 -10.28 -10.94 29.33
N SER A 277 -11.20 -10.07 29.70
CA SER A 277 -12.54 -10.45 30.21
C SER A 277 -13.44 -11.09 29.13
N ARG A 278 -13.06 -11.00 27.87
CA ARG A 278 -13.74 -11.64 26.73
C ARG A 278 -12.72 -12.23 25.77
N ARG A 279 -13.13 -13.26 25.05
CA ARG A 279 -12.29 -13.90 24.05
C ARG A 279 -11.96 -12.94 22.91
N ILE A 280 -10.74 -12.94 22.44
CA ILE A 280 -10.26 -12.11 21.32
C ILE A 280 -9.92 -13.04 20.14
N LEU A 281 -10.38 -12.69 18.96
CA LEU A 281 -10.05 -13.34 17.70
C LEU A 281 -9.35 -12.33 16.82
N ALA A 282 -8.06 -12.53 16.57
CA ALA A 282 -7.23 -11.62 15.82
C ALA A 282 -6.90 -12.17 14.43
N PHE A 283 -7.07 -11.35 13.42
CA PHE A 283 -6.72 -11.69 12.04
C PHE A 283 -5.50 -10.88 11.56
N VAL A 284 -4.54 -11.58 10.95
CA VAL A 284 -3.45 -10.99 10.19
C VAL A 284 -3.77 -11.17 8.70
N LEU A 285 -4.31 -10.11 8.08
CA LEU A 285 -4.78 -10.10 6.69
C LEU A 285 -3.69 -9.51 5.79
N VAL A 286 -2.58 -10.24 5.67
CA VAL A 286 -1.35 -9.77 5.01
C VAL A 286 -0.91 -10.78 3.97
N PRO A 287 -0.97 -10.46 2.66
CA PRO A 287 -0.60 -11.40 1.60
C PRO A 287 0.88 -11.76 1.68
N ALA A 288 1.16 -13.04 1.52
CA ALA A 288 2.51 -13.60 1.40
C ALA A 288 2.65 -14.37 0.09
N TRP A 289 3.80 -14.99 -0.12
CA TRP A 289 4.00 -15.88 -1.25
C TRP A 289 3.33 -17.23 -0.99
N MET A 290 2.00 -17.24 -1.12
CA MET A 290 1.17 -18.42 -0.90
C MET A 290 1.15 -19.37 -2.11
N LYS A 291 0.82 -20.65 -1.85
CA LYS A 291 0.59 -21.67 -2.86
C LYS A 291 -0.90 -21.78 -3.23
N GLN A 292 -1.71 -22.16 -2.25
CA GLN A 292 -3.13 -22.47 -2.42
C GLN A 292 -3.87 -22.37 -1.08
N PRO A 293 -5.21 -22.25 -1.07
CA PRO A 293 -5.99 -22.42 0.12
C PRO A 293 -5.89 -23.86 0.66
N ARG A 294 -5.91 -24.02 1.97
CA ARG A 294 -5.80 -25.31 2.63
C ARG A 294 -7.07 -26.14 2.41
N ARG A 295 -6.89 -27.32 1.83
CA ARG A 295 -8.01 -28.25 1.51
C ARG A 295 -8.70 -28.81 2.74
N ASP A 296 -7.95 -29.12 3.80
CA ASP A 296 -8.51 -29.60 5.07
C ASP A 296 -9.41 -28.53 5.71
N LEU A 297 -9.01 -27.25 5.67
CA LEU A 297 -9.82 -26.14 6.15
C LEU A 297 -11.09 -25.96 5.29
N GLN A 298 -10.98 -26.02 3.97
CA GLN A 298 -12.14 -25.97 3.07
C GLN A 298 -13.16 -27.07 3.39
N GLN A 299 -12.69 -28.29 3.64
CA GLN A 299 -13.54 -29.41 4.01
C GLN A 299 -14.19 -29.21 5.39
N ALA A 300 -13.45 -28.73 6.38
CA ALA A 300 -13.96 -28.43 7.70
C ALA A 300 -15.06 -27.35 7.68
N ILE A 301 -14.84 -26.27 6.92
CA ILE A 301 -15.86 -25.22 6.75
C ILE A 301 -17.11 -25.76 6.05
N ALA A 302 -16.95 -26.58 5.00
CA ALA A 302 -18.07 -27.16 4.26
C ALA A 302 -18.85 -28.20 5.10
N GLY A 303 -18.21 -28.85 6.06
CA GLY A 303 -18.84 -29.80 6.98
C GLY A 303 -19.80 -29.16 8.00
N GLY A 304 -19.70 -27.85 8.22
CA GLY A 304 -20.61 -27.08 9.08
C GLY A 304 -20.38 -27.22 10.59
N GLU A 305 -19.59 -28.20 11.04
CA GLU A 305 -19.18 -28.37 12.43
C GLU A 305 -17.66 -28.38 12.54
N PRO A 306 -17.07 -27.70 13.55
CA PRO A 306 -15.62 -27.70 13.72
C PRO A 306 -15.11 -29.11 14.07
N PRO A 307 -13.92 -29.47 13.57
CA PRO A 307 -13.30 -30.75 13.93
C PRO A 307 -13.01 -30.78 15.43
N VAL A 308 -13.24 -31.92 16.07
CA VAL A 308 -13.18 -32.07 17.56
C VAL A 308 -11.83 -31.67 18.19
N TYR A 309 -10.75 -31.77 17.42
CA TYR A 309 -9.39 -31.46 17.89
C TYR A 309 -8.73 -30.29 17.15
N GLY A 310 -9.50 -29.54 16.33
CA GLY A 310 -8.94 -28.56 15.42
C GLY A 310 -8.16 -29.18 14.26
N LEU A 311 -7.58 -28.31 13.43
CA LEU A 311 -6.73 -28.72 12.33
C LEU A 311 -5.24 -28.60 12.71
N PRO A 312 -4.35 -29.38 12.07
CA PRO A 312 -2.93 -29.10 12.12
C PRO A 312 -2.66 -27.65 11.67
N GLU A 313 -1.72 -26.96 12.31
CA GLU A 313 -1.47 -25.52 12.04
C GLU A 313 -2.74 -24.65 12.17
N PRO A 314 -3.35 -24.52 13.34
CA PRO A 314 -4.65 -23.88 13.54
C PRO A 314 -4.60 -22.36 13.31
N ILE A 315 -3.42 -21.82 13.03
CA ILE A 315 -3.17 -20.38 12.82
C ILE A 315 -3.13 -19.97 11.34
N LEU A 316 -3.11 -20.92 10.39
CA LEU A 316 -2.82 -20.62 8.98
C LEU A 316 -3.96 -21.09 8.06
N THR A 317 -4.44 -20.19 7.18
CA THR A 317 -5.54 -20.49 6.25
C THR A 317 -5.10 -21.01 4.88
N HIS A 318 -3.89 -20.67 4.44
CA HIS A 318 -3.34 -21.02 3.13
C HIS A 318 -1.94 -21.61 3.29
N GLU A 319 -1.55 -22.49 2.38
CA GLU A 319 -0.18 -22.98 2.31
C GLU A 319 0.76 -21.89 1.80
N ILE A 320 1.89 -21.69 2.47
CA ILE A 320 2.94 -20.72 2.10
C ILE A 320 4.09 -21.49 1.41
N ASN A 321 4.74 -20.86 0.42
CA ASN A 321 5.86 -21.47 -0.31
C ASN A 321 7.08 -21.70 0.60
N ASN A 322 7.45 -20.72 1.42
CA ASN A 322 8.60 -20.76 2.32
C ASN A 322 8.14 -20.47 3.76
N PRO A 323 7.45 -21.40 4.44
CA PRO A 323 6.89 -21.16 5.76
C PRO A 323 7.95 -20.89 6.85
N ASP A 324 9.16 -21.42 6.67
CA ASP A 324 10.26 -21.23 7.63
C ASP A 324 10.92 -19.86 7.52
N ASP A 325 10.76 -19.18 6.38
CA ASP A 325 11.27 -17.82 6.14
C ASP A 325 10.21 -16.74 6.34
N ASP A 326 8.96 -17.10 6.62
CA ASP A 326 7.87 -16.16 6.85
C ASP A 326 7.95 -15.57 8.26
N ALA A 327 8.29 -14.29 8.37
CA ALA A 327 8.49 -13.61 9.64
C ALA A 327 7.21 -13.56 10.50
N ILE A 328 6.04 -13.43 9.86
CA ILE A 328 4.73 -13.36 10.54
C ILE A 328 4.43 -14.74 11.15
N LEU A 329 4.47 -15.79 10.35
CA LEU A 329 4.19 -17.15 10.81
C LEU A 329 5.15 -17.58 11.92
N ASN A 330 6.44 -17.29 11.74
CA ASN A 330 7.47 -17.60 12.73
C ASN A 330 7.22 -16.87 14.05
N ARG A 331 6.81 -15.59 14.01
CA ARG A 331 6.49 -14.86 15.25
C ARG A 331 5.25 -15.40 15.94
N ILE A 332 4.19 -15.72 15.20
CA ILE A 332 2.97 -16.34 15.75
C ILE A 332 3.32 -17.66 16.47
N ARG A 333 4.16 -18.50 15.86
CA ARG A 333 4.62 -19.77 16.44
C ARG A 333 5.49 -19.55 17.68
N GLN A 334 6.45 -18.61 17.63
CA GLN A 334 7.31 -18.27 18.78
C GLN A 334 6.52 -17.80 19.99
N LEU A 335 5.47 -17.03 19.78
CA LEU A 335 4.57 -16.57 20.82
C LEU A 335 3.61 -17.67 21.31
N GLY A 336 3.63 -18.86 20.67
CA GLY A 336 2.83 -20.01 21.05
C GLY A 336 1.33 -19.86 20.76
N PHE A 337 0.93 -19.00 19.84
CA PHE A 337 -0.45 -18.95 19.35
C PHE A 337 -0.83 -20.26 18.65
N GLY A 338 -2.15 -20.56 18.59
CA GLY A 338 -2.67 -21.84 18.09
C GLY A 338 -2.90 -22.90 19.15
N SER A 339 -2.78 -22.53 20.43
CA SER A 339 -3.19 -23.38 21.56
C SER A 339 -4.69 -23.19 21.84
N ASN A 340 -5.45 -24.30 21.85
CA ASN A 340 -6.90 -24.29 22.06
C ASN A 340 -7.35 -23.78 23.44
N SER A 341 -6.43 -23.53 24.36
CA SER A 341 -6.72 -23.03 25.70
C SER A 341 -6.53 -21.52 25.86
N ARG A 342 -6.19 -20.79 24.83
CA ARG A 342 -5.88 -19.36 24.91
C ARG A 342 -7.15 -18.48 24.82
N ASN A 343 -7.09 -17.32 25.48
CA ASN A 343 -8.11 -16.29 25.39
C ASN A 343 -7.99 -15.44 24.13
N VAL A 344 -6.79 -15.39 23.55
CA VAL A 344 -6.48 -14.69 22.30
C VAL A 344 -6.11 -15.73 21.24
N GLU A 345 -6.89 -15.83 20.20
CA GLU A 345 -6.61 -16.68 19.03
C GLU A 345 -6.18 -15.82 17.84
N VAL A 346 -5.15 -16.28 17.14
CA VAL A 346 -4.60 -15.58 15.97
C VAL A 346 -4.80 -16.43 14.72
N VAL A 347 -5.35 -15.81 13.68
CA VAL A 347 -5.52 -16.42 12.35
C VAL A 347 -4.75 -15.61 11.32
N TYR A 348 -3.79 -16.23 10.67
CA TYR A 348 -3.03 -15.65 9.57
C TYR A 348 -3.65 -16.04 8.22
N MET A 349 -4.07 -15.04 7.44
CA MET A 349 -4.58 -15.17 6.09
C MET A 349 -3.59 -14.55 5.08
N PRO A 350 -2.66 -15.35 4.54
CA PRO A 350 -1.57 -14.85 3.68
C PRO A 350 -2.01 -14.68 2.22
N CYS A 351 -3.18 -14.13 1.98
CA CYS A 351 -3.74 -13.97 0.64
C CYS A 351 -4.32 -12.58 0.40
N TYR A 352 -4.48 -12.22 -0.88
CA TYR A 352 -5.28 -11.07 -1.25
C TYR A 352 -6.77 -11.37 -1.13
N LEU A 353 -7.49 -10.55 -0.36
CA LEU A 353 -8.95 -10.63 -0.22
C LEU A 353 -9.61 -9.97 -1.45
N ASN A 354 -9.86 -10.76 -2.47
CA ASN A 354 -10.39 -10.32 -3.77
C ASN A 354 -11.70 -11.01 -4.17
N GLY A 355 -12.37 -11.66 -3.20
CA GLY A 355 -13.60 -12.41 -3.41
C GLY A 355 -13.42 -13.84 -3.95
N ASN A 356 -12.17 -14.29 -4.19
CA ASN A 356 -11.87 -15.62 -4.76
C ASN A 356 -10.64 -16.25 -4.10
N ASP A 357 -10.46 -16.03 -2.80
CA ASP A 357 -9.31 -16.56 -2.04
C ASP A 357 -9.43 -18.07 -1.73
N GLY A 358 -10.62 -18.63 -1.86
CA GLY A 358 -10.89 -20.06 -1.64
C GLY A 358 -11.22 -20.43 -0.18
N ILE A 359 -11.20 -19.48 0.75
CA ILE A 359 -11.55 -19.66 2.16
C ILE A 359 -12.73 -18.77 2.54
N LEU A 360 -12.54 -17.43 2.60
CA LEU A 360 -13.61 -16.49 2.88
C LEU A 360 -14.43 -16.17 1.63
N ASN A 361 -13.79 -16.07 0.48
CA ASN A 361 -14.36 -15.64 -0.80
C ASN A 361 -15.11 -14.30 -0.69
N MET A 362 -14.56 -13.40 0.11
CA MET A 362 -15.04 -12.04 0.36
C MET A 362 -13.95 -11.05 -0.04
N ASP A 363 -14.36 -9.89 -0.52
CA ASP A 363 -13.40 -8.81 -0.73
C ASP A 363 -13.00 -8.14 0.60
N TYR A 364 -11.92 -7.34 0.56
CA TYR A 364 -11.38 -6.70 1.76
C TYR A 364 -12.43 -5.86 2.50
N TYR A 365 -13.24 -5.08 1.78
CA TYR A 365 -14.24 -4.21 2.39
C TYR A 365 -15.42 -4.99 3.00
N GLU A 366 -15.75 -6.14 2.42
CA GLU A 366 -16.72 -7.06 3.01
C GLU A 366 -16.20 -7.63 4.33
N VAL A 367 -14.93 -8.07 4.36
CA VAL A 367 -14.28 -8.59 5.58
C VAL A 367 -14.17 -7.50 6.65
N LEU A 368 -13.76 -6.29 6.27
CA LEU A 368 -13.62 -5.14 7.17
C LEU A 368 -14.92 -4.87 7.94
N ALA A 369 -16.06 -4.98 7.30
CA ALA A 369 -17.36 -4.75 7.96
C ALA A 369 -17.64 -5.72 9.14
N GLY A 370 -17.00 -6.88 9.20
CA GLY A 370 -17.16 -7.89 10.25
C GLY A 370 -16.35 -7.64 11.52
N LEU A 371 -15.40 -6.72 11.50
CA LEU A 371 -14.47 -6.46 12.59
C LEU A 371 -15.07 -5.56 13.68
N ASP A 372 -14.56 -5.68 14.88
CA ASP A 372 -14.86 -4.80 16.02
C ASP A 372 -13.87 -3.63 16.09
N ALA A 373 -12.63 -3.88 15.71
CA ALA A 373 -11.58 -2.87 15.61
C ALA A 373 -10.49 -3.30 14.62
N THR A 374 -9.66 -2.34 14.23
CA THR A 374 -8.42 -2.59 13.48
C THR A 374 -7.24 -1.94 14.19
N ALA A 375 -6.03 -2.49 14.00
CA ALA A 375 -4.82 -1.91 14.54
C ALA A 375 -3.70 -1.92 13.50
N PHE A 376 -3.15 -0.76 13.24
CA PHE A 376 -2.06 -0.51 12.28
C PHE A 376 -0.91 0.23 12.97
N PRO A 377 -0.19 -0.41 13.87
CA PRO A 377 0.86 0.25 14.66
C PRO A 377 2.14 0.43 13.84
N SER A 378 2.01 1.05 12.65
CA SER A 378 3.06 1.19 11.66
C SER A 378 4.23 2.02 12.15
N TYR A 379 5.46 1.58 11.78
CA TYR A 379 6.68 2.35 11.96
C TYR A 379 6.95 3.27 10.74
N TYR A 380 6.71 2.78 9.52
CA TYR A 380 6.84 3.54 8.29
C TYR A 380 5.54 3.51 7.49
N GLU A 381 4.78 4.60 7.54
CA GLU A 381 3.49 4.72 6.86
C GLU A 381 3.29 6.15 6.34
N PRO A 382 3.71 6.43 5.10
CA PRO A 382 3.63 7.77 4.52
C PRO A 382 2.24 8.40 4.56
N TRP A 383 1.18 7.59 4.38
CA TRP A 383 -0.19 8.04 4.58
C TRP A 383 -0.94 7.13 5.56
N GLY A 384 -1.38 5.96 5.14
CA GLY A 384 -2.20 5.02 5.90
C GLY A 384 -3.64 4.97 5.40
N TYR A 385 -3.86 4.29 4.29
CA TYR A 385 -5.20 4.04 3.78
C TYR A 385 -6.00 3.12 4.69
N THR A 386 -5.38 2.08 5.23
CA THR A 386 -6.08 1.07 6.04
C THR A 386 -6.77 1.62 7.29
N PRO A 387 -6.17 2.51 8.11
CA PRO A 387 -6.91 3.16 9.19
C PRO A 387 -7.98 4.13 8.68
N LEU A 388 -7.73 4.86 7.59
CA LEU A 388 -8.73 5.73 6.96
C LEU A 388 -9.96 4.94 6.47
N GLU A 389 -9.75 3.82 5.80
CA GLU A 389 -10.79 2.91 5.34
C GLU A 389 -11.60 2.35 6.51
N SER A 390 -10.91 1.97 7.59
CA SER A 390 -11.56 1.44 8.80
C SER A 390 -12.57 2.44 9.37
N VAL A 391 -12.19 3.68 9.61
CA VAL A 391 -13.12 4.68 10.14
C VAL A 391 -14.20 5.07 9.14
N ALA A 392 -13.93 5.07 7.85
CA ALA A 392 -14.94 5.29 6.82
C ALA A 392 -16.05 4.21 6.87
N PHE A 393 -15.70 2.98 7.26
CA PHE A 393 -16.62 1.87 7.50
C PHE A 393 -17.22 1.86 8.92
N GLY A 394 -16.90 2.84 9.75
CA GLY A 394 -17.35 2.92 11.13
C GLY A 394 -16.68 1.92 12.07
N ILE A 395 -15.49 1.44 11.72
CA ILE A 395 -14.69 0.52 12.54
C ILE A 395 -13.61 1.34 13.27
N PRO A 396 -13.60 1.35 14.61
CA PRO A 396 -12.55 2.00 15.40
C PRO A 396 -11.18 1.45 15.03
N THR A 397 -10.17 2.32 15.00
CA THR A 397 -8.84 1.94 14.54
C THR A 397 -7.74 2.55 15.40
N ILE A 398 -6.63 1.82 15.52
CA ILE A 398 -5.39 2.28 16.13
C ILE A 398 -4.38 2.52 15.00
N THR A 399 -3.69 3.66 15.04
CA THR A 399 -2.55 3.98 14.18
C THR A 399 -1.45 4.65 15.01
N THR A 400 -0.39 5.14 14.38
CA THR A 400 0.71 5.77 15.10
C THR A 400 0.96 7.22 14.63
N SER A 401 1.70 7.97 15.45
CA SER A 401 2.18 9.31 15.11
C SER A 401 3.19 9.34 13.95
N LEU A 402 3.71 8.18 13.52
CA LEU A 402 4.59 8.04 12.34
C LEU A 402 3.81 7.76 11.04
N SER A 403 2.49 7.64 11.12
CA SER A 403 1.63 7.55 9.94
C SER A 403 1.13 8.95 9.55
N GLY A 404 1.13 9.24 8.25
CA GLY A 404 0.63 10.52 7.73
C GLY A 404 -0.83 10.77 8.12
N PHE A 405 -1.68 9.73 8.05
CA PHE A 405 -3.07 9.81 8.49
C PHE A 405 -3.18 10.06 10.00
N GLY A 406 -2.35 9.39 10.81
CA GLY A 406 -2.30 9.63 12.26
C GLY A 406 -1.95 11.08 12.59
N GLN A 407 -0.94 11.64 11.95
CA GLN A 407 -0.59 13.06 12.11
C GLN A 407 -1.71 14.00 11.65
N TRP A 408 -2.36 13.67 10.55
CA TRP A 408 -3.50 14.45 10.05
C TRP A 408 -4.66 14.44 11.06
N ILE A 409 -4.95 13.31 11.71
CA ILE A 409 -5.94 13.22 12.79
C ILE A 409 -5.53 14.10 13.98
N LEU A 410 -4.28 13.99 14.45
CA LEU A 410 -3.80 14.80 15.59
C LEU A 410 -3.87 16.31 15.32
N ALA A 411 -3.65 16.73 14.09
CA ALA A 411 -3.75 18.12 13.68
C ALA A 411 -5.20 18.59 13.45
N SER A 412 -6.17 17.69 13.37
CA SER A 412 -7.57 18.01 13.12
C SER A 412 -8.29 18.44 14.42
N SER A 413 -9.38 19.18 14.29
CA SER A 413 -10.28 19.52 15.40
C SER A 413 -11.04 18.31 15.97
N THR A 414 -10.93 17.15 15.34
CA THR A 414 -11.60 15.88 15.69
C THR A 414 -10.63 14.83 16.19
N SER A 415 -9.52 15.23 16.81
CA SER A 415 -8.49 14.32 17.31
C SER A 415 -8.94 13.44 18.49
N ASP A 416 -10.02 13.83 19.20
CA ASP A 416 -10.60 12.99 20.27
C ASP A 416 -11.10 11.65 19.67
N PHE A 417 -10.67 10.52 20.27
CA PHE A 417 -11.08 9.18 19.85
C PHE A 417 -12.60 8.99 19.85
N ALA A 418 -13.29 9.55 20.83
CA ALA A 418 -14.75 9.46 20.90
C ALA A 418 -15.45 10.09 19.70
N ILE A 419 -14.79 11.02 19.00
CA ILE A 419 -15.30 11.70 17.82
C ILE A 419 -14.78 11.07 16.54
N SER A 420 -13.47 10.83 16.47
CA SER A 420 -12.79 10.35 15.26
C SER A 420 -12.89 8.83 15.05
N GLY A 421 -12.99 8.06 16.15
CA GLY A 421 -12.81 6.61 16.12
C GLY A 421 -11.38 6.16 15.85
N VAL A 422 -10.39 7.07 15.95
CA VAL A 422 -8.97 6.80 15.68
C VAL A 422 -8.17 7.06 16.94
N GLU A 423 -7.49 6.04 17.44
CA GLU A 423 -6.46 6.17 18.48
C GLU A 423 -5.10 6.31 17.80
N VAL A 424 -4.37 7.37 18.14
CA VAL A 424 -3.03 7.64 17.57
C VAL A 424 -1.97 7.45 18.65
N ILE A 425 -1.27 6.33 18.62
CA ILE A 425 -0.23 6.00 19.58
C ILE A 425 1.06 6.75 19.23
N PRO A 426 1.69 7.47 20.18
CA PRO A 426 3.02 8.04 19.98
C PRO A 426 4.05 6.94 19.69
N ARG A 427 4.74 7.01 18.54
CA ARG A 427 5.80 6.08 18.15
C ARG A 427 7.06 6.82 17.77
N THR A 428 8.23 6.25 18.16
CA THR A 428 9.57 6.73 17.84
C THR A 428 10.45 5.55 17.43
N ASP A 429 11.71 5.80 17.07
CA ASP A 429 12.69 4.74 16.76
C ASP A 429 12.98 3.84 17.98
N SER A 430 12.76 4.31 19.21
CA SER A 430 13.23 3.67 20.43
C SER A 430 12.14 3.22 21.41
N ASN A 431 10.85 3.54 21.17
CA ASN A 431 9.79 3.27 22.14
C ASN A 431 8.93 2.02 21.84
N TYR A 432 9.51 1.00 21.19
CA TYR A 432 8.80 -0.22 20.78
C TYR A 432 7.96 -0.84 21.91
N ASP A 433 8.59 -1.08 23.07
CA ASP A 433 7.92 -1.75 24.21
C ASP A 433 6.74 -0.92 24.74
N GLN A 434 6.87 0.42 24.79
CA GLN A 434 5.77 1.29 25.18
C GLN A 434 4.58 1.21 24.24
N VAL A 435 4.83 1.11 22.92
CA VAL A 435 3.78 0.97 21.90
C VAL A 435 3.07 -0.39 22.02
N VAL A 436 3.80 -1.45 22.37
CA VAL A 436 3.22 -2.77 22.65
C VAL A 436 2.34 -2.75 23.91
N GLU A 437 2.70 -1.93 24.89
CA GLU A 437 1.98 -1.84 26.17
C GLU A 437 0.72 -0.95 26.12
N THR A 438 0.67 -0.01 25.20
CA THR A 438 -0.48 0.91 25.02
C THR A 438 -1.63 0.25 24.30
#